data_795325a297a58667cb5f4750839d828e
#
_entry.id   795325a297a58667cb5f4750839d828e
#
_cell.length_a   1.000
_cell.length_b   1.000
_cell.length_c   1.000
_cell.angle_alpha   90.00
_cell.angle_beta   90.00
_cell.angle_gamma   90.00
#
_symmetry.space_group_name_H-M   'P 1'
#
loop_
_entity.id
_entity.type
_entity.pdbx_description
1 polymer ?
#
loop_
_entity_poly.entity_id
_entity_poly.type
_entity_poly.pdbx_seq_one_letter_code
_entity_poly.pdbx_strand_id
1 'polypeptide(L)'
;MISHNFMQFDYGAFGTDFSLHFLKSTIDNSNQKWASPNRVKFNDSSIDIVIDMNDYTPCFGGINVHSKNGNCRLINKKTGMAVTIEPDREVSSFVAWMWQKAFCAEPRILVDVEPGKAFSWNFVYGFELPQN
;
A
#
# COMPACT_ATOMS: atom_id res chain seq x y z
N MET A 1 4.51 10.19 11.51
CA MET A 1 5.00 10.73 10.22
C MET A 1 4.53 9.84 9.08
N ILE A 2 4.17 10.42 7.98
CA ILE A 2 3.61 9.75 6.80
C ILE A 2 4.57 9.99 5.64
N SER A 3 4.87 8.96 4.87
CA SER A 3 5.56 9.08 3.60
C SER A 3 4.55 8.89 2.47
N HIS A 4 4.34 9.92 1.67
CA HIS A 4 3.47 9.88 0.50
C HIS A 4 4.32 9.71 -0.75
N ASN A 5 4.54 8.48 -1.16
CA ASN A 5 5.23 8.16 -2.40
C ASN A 5 4.22 7.63 -3.41
N PHE A 6 3.72 8.53 -4.24
CA PHE A 6 2.78 8.18 -5.29
C PHE A 6 3.48 7.46 -6.43
N MET A 7 3.01 6.26 -6.72
CA MET A 7 3.41 5.52 -7.92
C MET A 7 2.44 5.87 -9.04
N GLN A 8 2.96 6.39 -10.14
CA GLN A 8 2.17 6.67 -11.34
C GLN A 8 2.26 5.51 -12.33
N PHE A 9 1.17 5.29 -13.03
CA PHE A 9 1.05 4.27 -14.06
C PHE A 9 0.75 4.95 -15.39
N ASP A 10 1.67 4.85 -16.33
CA ASP A 10 1.58 5.55 -17.62
C ASP A 10 0.64 4.87 -18.61
N TYR A 11 0.31 3.60 -18.36
CA TYR A 11 -0.46 2.77 -19.29
C TYR A 11 -1.82 2.40 -18.68
N GLY A 12 -2.82 3.24 -18.93
CA GLY A 12 -4.18 2.99 -18.50
C GLY A 12 -4.46 3.38 -17.05
N ALA A 13 -5.68 3.09 -16.60
CA ALA A 13 -6.11 3.33 -15.23
C ALA A 13 -5.58 2.25 -14.28
N PHE A 14 -5.32 2.64 -13.04
CA PHE A 14 -5.11 1.70 -11.95
C PHE A 14 -6.39 0.91 -11.72
N GLY A 15 -6.32 -0.41 -11.68
CA GLY A 15 -7.55 -1.20 -11.64
C GLY A 15 -7.35 -2.68 -11.34
N THR A 16 -8.21 -3.50 -11.90
CA THR A 16 -8.38 -4.94 -11.58
C THR A 16 -7.14 -5.79 -11.85
N ASP A 17 -6.18 -5.29 -12.60
CA ASP A 17 -4.89 -5.96 -12.80
C ASP A 17 -3.97 -5.88 -11.57
N PHE A 18 -4.30 -5.03 -10.60
CA PHE A 18 -3.44 -4.78 -9.44
C PHE A 18 -3.90 -5.49 -8.18
N SER A 19 -2.92 -5.88 -7.37
CA SER A 19 -3.12 -6.44 -6.04
C SER A 19 -2.00 -5.99 -5.11
N LEU A 20 -2.35 -5.61 -3.87
CA LEU A 20 -1.40 -5.28 -2.80
C LEU A 20 -1.27 -6.46 -1.87
N HIS A 21 -0.08 -6.97 -1.70
CA HIS A 21 0.24 -8.10 -0.82
C HIS A 21 1.08 -7.66 0.37
N PHE A 22 0.74 -8.10 1.58
CA PHE A 22 1.57 -7.99 2.77
C PHE A 22 2.41 -9.26 2.90
N LEU A 23 3.73 -9.12 2.84
CA LEU A 23 4.64 -10.25 2.65
C LEU A 23 4.94 -11.02 3.93
N LYS A 24 4.80 -10.39 5.09
CA LYS A 24 5.16 -10.95 6.40
C LYS A 24 4.08 -10.78 7.46
N SER A 25 2.85 -10.53 7.03
CA SER A 25 1.74 -10.30 7.94
C SER A 25 0.42 -10.67 7.32
N THR A 26 -0.56 -10.91 8.19
CA THR A 26 -1.98 -10.90 7.84
C THR A 26 -2.58 -9.53 8.13
N ILE A 27 -3.74 -9.27 7.55
CA ILE A 27 -4.47 -8.02 7.72
C ILE A 27 -5.88 -8.28 8.24
N ASP A 28 -6.41 -7.33 9.01
CA ASP A 28 -7.80 -7.30 9.42
C ASP A 28 -8.40 -5.94 9.08
N ASN A 29 -9.51 -5.98 8.39
CA ASN A 29 -10.20 -4.77 7.97
C ASN A 29 -11.61 -4.63 8.52
N SER A 30 -12.03 -5.52 9.42
CA SER A 30 -13.39 -5.58 9.96
C SER A 30 -13.83 -4.27 10.63
N ASN A 31 -12.90 -3.53 11.24
CA ASN A 31 -13.16 -2.29 11.97
C ASN A 31 -12.68 -1.03 11.22
N GLN A 32 -12.19 -1.17 10.00
CA GLN A 32 -11.69 -0.04 9.22
C GLN A 32 -12.77 0.55 8.33
N LYS A 33 -12.80 1.88 8.26
CA LYS A 33 -13.66 2.60 7.32
C LYS A 33 -12.87 2.91 6.06
N TRP A 34 -13.46 2.56 4.92
CA TRP A 34 -12.88 2.82 3.62
C TRP A 34 -13.78 3.75 2.81
N ALA A 35 -13.17 4.65 2.05
CA ALA A 35 -13.84 5.36 0.97
C ALA A 35 -13.91 4.43 -0.25
N SER A 36 -15.09 4.27 -0.82
CA SER A 36 -15.37 3.36 -1.95
C SER A 36 -14.95 1.89 -1.70
N PRO A 37 -15.41 1.27 -0.60
CA PRO A 37 -14.95 -0.07 -0.20
C PRO A 37 -15.35 -1.17 -1.20
N ASN A 38 -16.35 -0.94 -2.03
CA ASN A 38 -16.79 -1.86 -3.08
C ASN A 38 -15.78 -2.04 -4.22
N ARG A 39 -14.73 -1.21 -4.27
CA ARG A 39 -13.68 -1.29 -5.29
C ARG A 39 -12.56 -2.26 -4.94
N VAL A 40 -12.53 -2.74 -3.71
CA VAL A 40 -11.48 -3.62 -3.20
C VAL A 40 -12.08 -4.87 -2.57
N LYS A 41 -11.31 -5.95 -2.59
CA LYS A 41 -11.60 -7.19 -1.87
C LYS A 41 -10.44 -7.49 -0.93
N PHE A 42 -10.76 -7.67 0.34
CA PHE A 42 -9.78 -8.03 1.37
C PHE A 42 -9.67 -9.55 1.46
N ASN A 43 -8.43 -10.04 1.46
CA ASN A 43 -8.05 -11.41 1.74
C ASN A 43 -7.20 -11.45 3.02
N ASP A 44 -6.70 -12.61 3.43
CA ASP A 44 -5.94 -12.74 4.69
C ASP A 44 -4.67 -11.88 4.72
N SER A 45 -3.99 -11.75 3.59
CA SER A 45 -2.73 -11.00 3.48
C SER A 45 -2.65 -10.10 2.24
N SER A 46 -3.77 -9.87 1.57
CA SER A 46 -3.78 -9.06 0.36
C SER A 46 -5.07 -8.28 0.16
N ILE A 47 -4.98 -7.28 -0.69
CA ILE A 47 -6.11 -6.49 -1.17
C ILE A 47 -6.09 -6.53 -2.69
N ASP A 48 -7.15 -7.08 -3.28
CA ASP A 48 -7.36 -7.07 -4.72
C ASP A 48 -8.21 -5.87 -5.12
N ILE A 49 -7.85 -5.23 -6.22
CA ILE A 49 -8.69 -4.23 -6.86
C ILE A 49 -9.71 -4.98 -7.73
N VAL A 50 -11.00 -4.73 -7.51
CA VAL A 50 -12.09 -5.46 -8.18
C VAL A 50 -12.89 -4.60 -9.15
N ILE A 51 -12.67 -3.28 -9.15
CA ILE A 51 -13.27 -2.32 -10.08
C ILE A 51 -12.19 -1.37 -10.57
N ASP A 52 -12.07 -1.16 -11.88
CA ASP A 52 -11.12 -0.22 -12.46
C ASP A 52 -11.38 1.20 -11.99
N MET A 53 -10.31 1.92 -11.67
CA MET A 53 -10.35 3.30 -11.19
C MET A 53 -10.32 4.29 -12.36
N ASN A 54 -11.35 4.27 -13.20
CA ASN A 54 -11.43 5.07 -14.42
C ASN A 54 -12.21 6.38 -14.28
N ASP A 55 -12.59 6.72 -13.07
CA ASP A 55 -13.22 7.98 -12.70
C ASP A 55 -12.37 8.75 -11.68
N TYR A 56 -12.86 9.92 -11.23
CA TYR A 56 -12.13 10.76 -10.27
C TYR A 56 -12.44 10.44 -8.81
N THR A 57 -13.08 9.30 -8.52
CA THR A 57 -13.41 8.90 -7.15
C THR A 57 -12.24 8.14 -6.53
N PRO A 58 -11.59 8.65 -5.47
CA PRO A 58 -10.52 7.93 -4.81
C PRO A 58 -11.06 6.76 -3.99
N CYS A 59 -10.24 5.73 -3.85
CA CYS A 59 -10.46 4.62 -2.94
C CYS A 59 -9.32 4.57 -1.93
N PHE A 60 -9.63 4.67 -0.66
CA PHE A 60 -8.59 4.70 0.38
C PHE A 60 -9.13 4.23 1.72
N GLY A 61 -8.24 3.78 2.56
CA GLY A 61 -8.57 3.40 3.92
C GLY A 61 -7.40 2.83 4.72
N GLY A 62 -7.63 2.67 6.00
CA GLY A 62 -6.69 2.08 6.92
C GLY A 62 -6.65 0.56 6.81
N ILE A 63 -5.50 -0.01 7.12
CA ILE A 63 -5.26 -1.45 7.15
C ILE A 63 -4.62 -1.80 8.48
N ASN A 64 -5.23 -2.73 9.22
CA ASN A 64 -4.62 -3.31 10.40
C ASN A 64 -3.65 -4.42 9.98
N VAL A 65 -2.38 -4.18 10.20
CA VAL A 65 -1.30 -5.15 9.95
C VAL A 65 -0.99 -5.85 11.26
N HIS A 66 -1.35 -7.11 11.39
CA HIS A 66 -1.34 -7.84 12.68
C HIS A 66 0.03 -7.91 13.35
N SER A 67 1.09 -8.12 12.59
CA SER A 67 2.45 -8.19 13.12
C SER A 67 3.17 -6.84 13.17
N LYS A 68 2.50 -5.73 12.88
CA LYS A 68 3.11 -4.41 12.68
C LYS A 68 4.21 -4.39 11.61
N ASN A 69 4.27 -5.40 10.77
CA ASN A 69 5.21 -5.49 9.67
C ASN A 69 4.56 -4.91 8.41
N GLY A 70 5.09 -3.79 7.94
CA GLY A 70 4.56 -3.05 6.79
C GLY A 70 5.16 -3.47 5.44
N ASN A 71 5.93 -4.55 5.38
CA ASN A 71 6.50 -5.04 4.13
C ASN A 71 5.38 -5.44 3.17
N CYS A 72 5.32 -4.77 2.03
CA CYS A 72 4.26 -5.01 1.06
C CYS A 72 4.79 -5.01 -0.38
N ARG A 73 3.99 -5.56 -1.27
CA ARG A 73 4.28 -5.69 -2.69
C ARG A 73 3.03 -5.35 -3.49
N LEU A 74 3.11 -4.30 -4.28
CA LEU A 74 2.10 -3.99 -5.28
C LEU A 74 2.49 -4.67 -6.59
N ILE A 75 1.63 -5.55 -7.10
CA ILE A 75 1.85 -6.27 -8.36
C ILE A 75 0.80 -5.91 -9.40
N ASN A 76 1.25 -5.72 -10.64
CA ASN A 76 0.40 -5.79 -11.82
C ASN A 76 0.38 -7.24 -12.30
N LYS A 77 -0.73 -7.93 -12.06
CA LYS A 77 -0.90 -9.36 -12.40
C LYS A 77 -0.85 -9.64 -13.90
N LYS A 78 -1.19 -8.64 -14.72
CA LYS A 78 -1.16 -8.76 -16.17
C LYS A 78 0.23 -8.72 -16.75
N THR A 79 1.08 -7.82 -16.23
CA THR A 79 2.43 -7.63 -16.75
C THR A 79 3.49 -8.37 -15.93
N GLY A 80 3.21 -8.74 -14.69
CA GLY A 80 4.17 -9.29 -13.74
C GLY A 80 5.10 -8.26 -13.10
N MET A 81 4.98 -6.99 -13.46
CA MET A 81 5.74 -5.92 -12.81
C MET A 81 5.27 -5.71 -11.37
N ALA A 82 6.20 -5.47 -10.49
CA ALA A 82 5.87 -5.21 -9.09
C ALA A 82 6.80 -4.19 -8.43
N VAL A 83 6.29 -3.58 -7.37
CA VAL A 83 7.07 -2.72 -6.47
C VAL A 83 6.94 -3.27 -5.06
N THR A 84 8.06 -3.51 -4.41
CA THR A 84 8.11 -3.85 -2.99
C THR A 84 8.45 -2.62 -2.17
N ILE A 85 7.89 -2.53 -0.97
CA ILE A 85 8.14 -1.46 0.00
C ILE A 85 8.47 -2.13 1.32
N GLU A 86 9.64 -1.83 1.85
CA GLU A 86 10.15 -2.41 3.09
C GLU A 86 10.53 -1.29 4.08
N PRO A 87 9.68 -1.01 5.09
CA PRO A 87 10.06 -0.18 6.21
C PRO A 87 11.17 -0.83 7.04
N ASP A 88 12.12 -0.05 7.55
CA ASP A 88 13.20 -0.55 8.39
C ASP A 88 12.78 -0.83 9.84
N ARG A 89 11.50 -0.63 10.17
CA ARG A 89 10.96 -0.82 11.52
C ARG A 89 9.47 -1.12 11.51
N GLU A 90 8.92 -1.43 12.67
CA GLU A 90 7.49 -1.63 12.85
C GLU A 90 6.68 -0.40 12.45
N VAL A 91 5.52 -0.65 11.84
CA VAL A 91 4.56 0.40 11.50
C VAL A 91 3.50 0.51 12.61
N SER A 92 3.12 1.73 12.92
CA SER A 92 2.02 1.99 13.87
C SER A 92 0.64 1.82 13.21
N SER A 93 0.57 2.10 11.93
CA SER A 93 -0.62 1.92 11.10
C SER A 93 -0.22 1.88 9.63
N PHE A 94 -1.14 1.46 8.79
CA PHE A 94 -0.95 1.44 7.35
C PHE A 94 -2.20 2.01 6.66
N VAL A 95 -2.01 2.81 5.63
CA VAL A 95 -3.09 3.30 4.77
C VAL A 95 -2.73 3.01 3.31
N ALA A 96 -3.70 2.55 2.56
CA ALA A 96 -3.61 2.53 1.10
C ALA A 96 -4.51 3.62 0.53
N TRP A 97 -3.98 4.37 -0.39
CA TRP A 97 -4.72 5.37 -1.16
C TRP A 97 -4.50 5.09 -2.64
N MET A 98 -5.59 5.06 -3.40
CA MET A 98 -5.54 4.73 -4.82
C MET A 98 -6.53 5.56 -5.62
N TRP A 99 -6.13 5.87 -6.82
CA TRP A 99 -6.88 6.71 -7.72
C TRP A 99 -6.58 6.31 -9.16
N GLN A 100 -7.22 6.97 -10.12
CA GLN A 100 -7.20 6.66 -11.55
C GLN A 100 -5.82 6.31 -12.12
N LYS A 101 -4.77 7.02 -11.74
CA LYS A 101 -3.40 6.86 -12.27
C LYS A 101 -2.33 6.72 -11.20
N ALA A 102 -2.72 6.63 -9.95
CA ALA A 102 -1.75 6.63 -8.86
C ALA A 102 -2.16 5.69 -7.74
N PHE A 103 -1.17 5.13 -7.09
CA PHE A 103 -1.29 4.36 -5.87
C PHE A 103 -0.29 4.90 -4.84
N CYS A 104 -0.72 4.98 -3.60
CA CYS A 104 0.15 5.32 -2.48
C CYS A 104 -0.03 4.28 -1.37
N ALA A 105 1.04 3.58 -1.05
CA ALA A 105 1.14 2.77 0.16
C ALA A 105 1.77 3.63 1.25
N GLU A 106 1.06 3.80 2.35
CA GLU A 106 1.44 4.69 3.44
C GLU A 106 1.68 3.92 4.74
N PRO A 107 2.83 3.26 4.89
CA PRO A 107 3.24 2.78 6.20
C PRO A 107 3.51 3.98 7.10
N ARG A 108 2.90 3.99 8.28
CA ARG A 108 3.00 5.08 9.23
C ARG A 108 3.82 4.64 10.43
N ILE A 109 4.79 5.45 10.79
CA ILE A 109 5.69 5.21 11.93
C ILE A 109 5.38 6.25 13.00
N LEU A 110 5.22 5.78 14.24
CA LEU A 110 5.11 6.68 15.38
C LEU A 110 6.50 7.22 15.70
N VAL A 111 6.62 8.52 15.72
CA VAL A 111 7.87 9.23 16.03
C VAL A 111 7.64 10.12 17.25
N ASP A 112 8.42 9.87 18.29
CA ASP A 112 8.50 10.72 19.47
C ASP A 112 9.96 11.13 19.65
N VAL A 113 10.24 12.42 19.53
CA VAL A 113 11.60 12.97 19.53
C VAL A 113 11.71 14.09 20.56
N GLU A 114 12.57 13.88 21.55
CA GLU A 114 12.89 14.91 22.54
C GLU A 114 13.58 16.13 21.89
N PRO A 115 13.43 17.33 22.46
CA PRO A 115 14.13 18.52 21.98
C PRO A 115 15.64 18.29 21.87
N GLY A 116 16.21 18.68 20.74
CA GLY A 116 17.64 18.52 20.44
C GLY A 116 18.08 17.12 20.03
N LYS A 117 17.15 16.16 19.91
CA LYS A 117 17.42 14.81 19.39
C LYS A 117 16.96 14.70 17.94
N ALA A 118 17.46 13.68 17.26
CA ALA A 118 17.07 13.32 15.89
C ALA A 118 16.55 11.89 15.82
N PHE A 119 15.64 11.65 14.89
CA PHE A 119 15.10 10.33 14.58
C PHE A 119 15.18 10.13 13.07
N SER A 120 15.62 8.97 12.64
CA SER A 120 15.68 8.61 11.23
C SER A 120 15.04 7.24 10.98
N TRP A 121 14.47 7.08 9.80
CA TRP A 121 13.93 5.81 9.31
C TRP A 121 14.15 5.72 7.81
N ASN A 122 14.06 4.50 7.29
CA ASN A 122 14.24 4.24 5.88
C ASN A 122 13.12 3.35 5.35
N PHE A 123 12.74 3.58 4.10
CA PHE A 123 11.97 2.67 3.28
C PHE A 123 12.83 2.21 2.12
N VAL A 124 12.88 0.90 1.89
CA VAL A 124 13.54 0.33 0.72
C VAL A 124 12.48 0.00 -0.32
N TYR A 125 12.65 0.53 -1.52
CA TYR A 125 11.80 0.25 -2.67
C TYR A 125 12.53 -0.70 -3.60
N GLY A 126 11.91 -1.87 -3.87
CA GLY A 126 12.38 -2.82 -4.86
C GLY A 126 11.48 -2.77 -6.10
N PHE A 127 12.09 -2.80 -7.28
CA PHE A 127 11.36 -2.83 -8.55
C PHE A 127 11.61 -4.17 -9.23
N GLU A 128 10.53 -4.90 -9.51
CA GLU A 128 10.58 -6.20 -10.15
C GLU A 128 10.05 -6.08 -11.58
N LEU A 129 10.86 -6.54 -12.52
CA LEU A 129 10.45 -6.66 -13.92
C LEU A 129 9.85 -8.05 -14.18
N PRO A 130 8.99 -8.19 -15.20
CA PRO A 130 8.48 -9.50 -15.59
C PRO A 130 9.64 -10.43 -15.91
N GLN A 131 9.56 -11.67 -15.45
CA GLN A 131 10.47 -12.72 -15.89
C GLN A 131 10.02 -13.21 -17.27
N ASN A 132 10.94 -13.22 -18.19
CA ASN A 132 10.71 -13.76 -19.54
C ASN A 132 10.65 -15.29 -19.52
#